data_517619f49dd58a779f2d2a18e23b1f87
#
_entry.id   517619f49dd58a779f2d2a18e23b1f87
#
_cell.length_a   1.000
_cell.length_b   1.000
_cell.length_c   1.000
_cell.angle_alpha   90.00
_cell.angle_beta   90.00
_cell.angle_gamma   90.00
#
_symmetry.space_group_name_H-M   'P 1'
#
loop_
_entity.id
_entity.type
_entity.pdbx_description
1 polymer ?
#
loop_
_entity_poly.entity_id
_entity_poly.type
_entity_poly.pdbx_seq_one_letter_code
_entity_poly.pdbx_strand_id
1 'polypeptide(L)'
;WESFLIGAVISSTDAASVFSVLRSRHLNLKYHTASLLEVESGSNDPFSYMLTTIVLSVMHGGSSGGQFAAMLAVQIGYGVLFGVVLALAARWVLGRFRFSAGFDAVFAVAVALLSYVLPEMLGGNGYLSVYLTGMILGNSRIPNKSGLVHFFDAATALMQMVLFFLLGLLAFPSQLPRIAPRALLIALFLTFVARPAAVALLLTPFRAPLRQQLLVSWSGLRGAASIVFAIMATMHPAVMQNDVFHIVFFIVLFSVLLQGTCLPRVAARLGMTDDGADVMKTFTDYVDEVPVQFIRFSLPEGHPWAGQAVRQVVLPPESILVLVLRGDRRIVPDGSVQLQAGDTLILSGTAAGAVEGVHLYEKTLDADSSWLDQPLCRIHTGDRLVILVRRGGQILIPDGDTVLRLGDRLVINDPQSKS
;
A
#
# COMPACT_ATOMS: atom_id res chain seq x y z
N TRP A 1 -4.75 36.91 -9.55
CA TRP A 1 -3.79 35.93 -9.07
C TRP A 1 -4.40 34.98 -8.04
N GLU A 2 -5.25 35.46 -7.10
CA GLU A 2 -5.92 34.59 -6.12
C GLU A 2 -6.75 33.47 -6.75
N SER A 3 -7.42 33.73 -7.88
CA SER A 3 -8.15 32.67 -8.61
C SER A 3 -7.22 31.61 -9.16
N PHE A 4 -6.03 32.00 -9.67
CA PHE A 4 -5.00 31.05 -10.10
C PHE A 4 -4.42 30.29 -8.90
N LEU A 5 -4.23 30.96 -7.77
CA LEU A 5 -3.78 30.32 -6.53
C LEU A 5 -4.76 29.24 -6.08
N ILE A 6 -6.05 29.57 -5.99
CA ILE A 6 -7.09 28.58 -5.65
C ILE A 6 -7.08 27.42 -6.65
N GLY A 7 -6.99 27.72 -7.97
CA GLY A 7 -6.89 26.70 -8.99
C GLY A 7 -5.67 25.77 -8.82
N ALA A 8 -4.49 26.33 -8.52
CA ALA A 8 -3.26 25.59 -8.26
C ALA A 8 -3.38 24.69 -7.05
N VAL A 9 -3.84 25.23 -5.92
CA VAL A 9 -4.02 24.52 -4.64
C VAL A 9 -4.99 23.35 -4.77
N ILE A 10 -6.12 23.54 -5.47
CA ILE A 10 -7.13 22.48 -5.63
C ILE A 10 -6.91 21.59 -6.83
N SER A 11 -5.80 21.73 -7.58
CA SER A 11 -5.49 20.84 -8.70
C SER A 11 -5.07 19.44 -8.24
N SER A 12 -4.53 19.30 -7.03
CA SER A 12 -4.24 18.01 -6.38
C SER A 12 -5.50 17.17 -6.21
N THR A 13 -5.42 15.86 -6.50
CA THR A 13 -6.50 14.87 -6.27
C THR A 13 -6.07 13.81 -5.28
N ASP A 14 -7.02 13.13 -4.65
CA ASP A 14 -6.77 12.13 -3.60
C ASP A 14 -7.24 10.74 -4.04
N ALA A 15 -6.35 9.99 -4.65
CA ALA A 15 -6.63 8.60 -5.01
C ALA A 15 -6.73 7.68 -3.78
N ALA A 16 -6.04 7.99 -2.68
CA ALA A 16 -6.10 7.17 -1.48
C ALA A 16 -7.53 7.10 -0.92
N SER A 17 -8.22 8.24 -0.86
CA SER A 17 -9.65 8.28 -0.50
C SER A 17 -10.53 7.51 -1.49
N VAL A 18 -10.25 7.61 -2.80
CA VAL A 18 -10.96 6.84 -3.83
C VAL A 18 -10.83 5.34 -3.58
N PHE A 19 -9.59 4.87 -3.37
CA PHE A 19 -9.31 3.46 -3.13
C PHE A 19 -9.87 2.96 -1.80
N SER A 20 -9.80 3.77 -0.75
CA SER A 20 -10.41 3.43 0.55
C SER A 20 -11.91 3.15 0.38
N VAL A 21 -12.63 4.00 -0.36
CA VAL A 21 -14.06 3.82 -0.63
C VAL A 21 -14.34 2.59 -1.50
N LEU A 22 -13.53 2.34 -2.53
CA LEU A 22 -13.72 1.19 -3.42
C LEU A 22 -13.37 -0.13 -2.72
N ARG A 23 -12.28 -0.18 -1.95
CA ARG A 23 -11.88 -1.36 -1.14
C ARG A 23 -12.92 -1.71 -0.08
N SER A 24 -13.49 -0.72 0.62
CA SER A 24 -14.54 -0.96 1.62
C SER A 24 -15.81 -1.58 1.04
N ARG A 25 -16.00 -1.50 -0.28
CA ARG A 25 -17.13 -2.07 -1.02
C ARG A 25 -16.75 -3.26 -1.90
N HIS A 26 -15.50 -3.75 -1.84
CA HIS A 26 -14.98 -4.84 -2.67
C HIS A 26 -15.20 -4.62 -4.18
N LEU A 27 -15.02 -3.38 -4.66
CA LEU A 27 -15.25 -3.02 -6.06
C LEU A 27 -13.95 -2.91 -6.82
N ASN A 28 -13.83 -3.62 -7.95
CA ASN A 28 -12.79 -3.45 -8.95
C ASN A 28 -13.26 -2.57 -10.10
N LEU A 29 -12.31 -1.86 -10.74
CA LEU A 29 -12.59 -1.00 -11.88
C LEU A 29 -12.03 -1.57 -13.17
N LYS A 30 -12.84 -1.55 -14.24
CA LYS A 30 -12.45 -1.97 -15.58
C LYS A 30 -11.41 -1.04 -16.21
N TYR A 31 -10.76 -1.51 -17.28
CA TYR A 31 -9.83 -0.76 -18.12
C TYR A 31 -8.63 -0.14 -17.38
N HIS A 32 -8.13 -0.81 -16.35
CA HIS A 32 -7.01 -0.30 -15.52
C HIS A 32 -7.26 1.12 -14.96
N THR A 33 -8.54 1.47 -14.75
CA THR A 33 -8.92 2.81 -14.27
C THR A 33 -8.37 3.10 -12.89
N ALA A 34 -8.21 2.07 -12.04
CA ALA A 34 -7.58 2.22 -10.72
C ALA A 34 -6.14 2.71 -10.85
N SER A 35 -5.30 2.02 -11.63
CA SER A 35 -3.91 2.42 -11.87
C SER A 35 -3.79 3.81 -12.52
N LEU A 36 -4.72 4.16 -13.41
CA LEU A 36 -4.76 5.50 -13.99
C LEU A 36 -4.99 6.59 -12.93
N LEU A 37 -5.95 6.37 -12.02
CA LEU A 37 -6.24 7.30 -10.93
C LEU A 37 -5.07 7.42 -9.94
N GLU A 38 -4.38 6.32 -9.66
CA GLU A 38 -3.20 6.29 -8.80
C GLU A 38 -2.05 7.13 -9.37
N VAL A 39 -1.70 6.89 -10.63
CA VAL A 39 -0.64 7.64 -11.33
C VAL A 39 -1.02 9.11 -11.46
N GLU A 40 -2.27 9.40 -11.77
CA GLU A 40 -2.77 10.77 -11.85
C GLU A 40 -2.58 11.51 -10.53
N SER A 41 -3.07 10.92 -9.43
CA SER A 41 -3.01 11.54 -8.11
C SER A 41 -1.57 11.74 -7.64
N GLY A 42 -0.71 10.72 -7.80
CA GLY A 42 0.69 10.84 -7.41
C GLY A 42 1.47 11.88 -8.21
N SER A 43 1.10 12.10 -9.48
CA SER A 43 1.78 13.08 -10.34
C SER A 43 1.24 14.50 -10.16
N ASN A 44 -0.04 14.68 -9.85
CA ASN A 44 -0.63 16.02 -9.77
C ASN A 44 -0.26 16.76 -8.46
N ASP A 45 0.06 16.09 -7.38
CA ASP A 45 0.47 16.71 -6.12
C ASP A 45 1.77 17.52 -6.27
N PRO A 46 2.86 16.99 -6.86
CA PRO A 46 4.06 17.77 -7.15
C PRO A 46 3.80 19.01 -8.04
N PHE A 47 2.91 18.87 -9.02
CA PHE A 47 2.56 19.98 -9.92
C PHE A 47 1.70 21.03 -9.22
N SER A 48 0.75 20.60 -8.37
CA SER A 48 -0.06 21.50 -7.56
C SER A 48 0.80 22.33 -6.60
N TYR A 49 1.75 21.67 -5.89
CA TYR A 49 2.73 22.34 -5.04
C TYR A 49 3.55 23.35 -5.83
N MET A 50 4.11 22.96 -6.97
CA MET A 50 4.95 23.79 -7.82
C MET A 50 4.18 25.02 -8.30
N LEU A 51 2.97 24.86 -8.83
CA LEU A 51 2.14 25.97 -9.28
C LEU A 51 1.78 26.90 -8.14
N THR A 52 1.45 26.35 -6.97
CA THR A 52 1.12 27.15 -5.76
C THR A 52 2.31 28.02 -5.36
N THR A 53 3.50 27.47 -5.25
CA THR A 53 4.70 28.21 -4.86
C THR A 53 5.07 29.29 -5.88
N ILE A 54 4.91 29.00 -7.15
CA ILE A 54 5.17 29.97 -8.23
C ILE A 54 4.16 31.14 -8.20
N VAL A 55 2.86 30.84 -8.08
CA VAL A 55 1.83 31.88 -8.00
C VAL A 55 2.05 32.77 -6.77
N LEU A 56 2.38 32.18 -5.63
CA LEU A 56 2.70 32.94 -4.40
C LEU A 56 3.93 33.84 -4.59
N SER A 57 4.96 33.36 -5.25
CA SER A 57 6.16 34.16 -5.57
C SER A 57 5.83 35.35 -6.48
N VAL A 58 4.97 35.14 -7.47
CA VAL A 58 4.51 36.23 -8.37
C VAL A 58 3.68 37.25 -7.59
N MET A 59 2.81 36.80 -6.69
CA MET A 59 1.97 37.70 -5.86
C MET A 59 2.78 38.54 -4.89
N HIS A 60 3.91 38.04 -4.43
CA HIS A 60 4.73 38.73 -3.42
C HIS A 60 5.62 39.83 -4.00
N GLY A 61 6.09 39.71 -5.23
CA GLY A 61 7.07 40.69 -5.71
C GLY A 61 7.29 40.82 -7.20
N GLY A 62 6.39 40.29 -8.02
CA GLY A 62 6.42 40.48 -9.45
C GLY A 62 7.65 39.88 -10.13
N SER A 63 7.62 38.58 -10.34
CA SER A 63 8.64 37.90 -11.15
C SER A 63 8.46 38.21 -12.65
N SER A 64 9.56 38.44 -13.37
CA SER A 64 9.53 38.52 -14.82
C SER A 64 9.28 37.12 -15.42
N GLY A 65 8.76 37.04 -16.65
CA GLY A 65 8.51 35.76 -17.34
C GLY A 65 9.73 34.84 -17.40
N GLY A 66 10.93 35.39 -17.49
CA GLY A 66 12.18 34.61 -17.44
C GLY A 66 12.46 33.99 -16.05
N GLN A 67 12.17 34.70 -14.97
CA GLN A 67 12.30 34.17 -13.63
C GLN A 67 11.32 33.03 -13.36
N PHE A 68 10.10 33.14 -13.90
CA PHE A 68 9.10 32.08 -13.82
C PHE A 68 9.59 30.77 -14.48
N ALA A 69 10.11 30.85 -15.69
CA ALA A 69 10.67 29.71 -16.40
C ALA A 69 11.88 29.11 -15.67
N ALA A 70 12.73 29.95 -15.08
CA ALA A 70 13.87 29.52 -14.27
C ALA A 70 13.41 28.78 -12.99
N MET A 71 12.39 29.28 -12.27
CA MET A 71 11.83 28.60 -11.09
C MET A 71 11.27 27.23 -11.46
N LEU A 72 10.51 27.12 -12.55
CA LEU A 72 10.02 25.83 -13.06
C LEU A 72 11.16 24.86 -13.34
N ALA A 73 12.19 25.33 -14.07
CA ALA A 73 13.33 24.49 -14.43
C ALA A 73 14.11 24.00 -13.19
N VAL A 74 14.29 24.85 -12.19
CA VAL A 74 14.95 24.52 -10.93
C VAL A 74 14.13 23.52 -10.12
N GLN A 75 12.82 23.76 -9.96
CA GLN A 75 11.95 22.85 -9.21
C GLN A 75 11.89 21.46 -9.84
N ILE A 76 11.71 21.38 -11.15
CA ILE A 76 11.69 20.10 -11.88
C ILE A 76 13.08 19.47 -11.88
N GLY A 77 14.13 20.23 -12.18
CA GLY A 77 15.50 19.74 -12.32
C GLY A 77 16.02 19.11 -11.01
N TYR A 78 15.95 19.83 -9.89
CA TYR A 78 16.36 19.27 -8.61
C TYR A 78 15.39 18.18 -8.09
N GLY A 79 14.09 18.33 -8.32
CA GLY A 79 13.13 17.29 -7.96
C GLY A 79 13.44 15.95 -8.64
N VAL A 80 13.69 15.97 -9.94
CA VAL A 80 14.04 14.76 -10.71
C VAL A 80 15.43 14.24 -10.33
N LEU A 81 16.43 15.11 -10.23
CA LEU A 81 17.80 14.73 -9.90
C LEU A 81 17.87 13.99 -8.55
N PHE A 82 17.35 14.62 -7.49
CA PHE A 82 17.38 14.00 -6.16
C PHE A 82 16.47 12.77 -6.08
N GLY A 83 15.30 12.79 -6.71
CA GLY A 83 14.42 11.64 -6.75
C GLY A 83 15.07 10.41 -7.37
N VAL A 84 15.76 10.57 -8.50
CA VAL A 84 16.45 9.46 -9.16
C VAL A 84 17.68 9.02 -8.38
N VAL A 85 18.53 9.97 -7.95
CA VAL A 85 19.80 9.65 -7.24
C VAL A 85 19.51 8.93 -5.94
N LEU A 86 18.58 9.44 -5.12
CA LEU A 86 18.25 8.82 -3.83
C LEU A 86 17.54 7.49 -4.01
N ALA A 87 16.70 7.34 -5.01
CA ALA A 87 16.06 6.06 -5.34
C ALA A 87 17.10 4.99 -5.71
N LEU A 88 18.05 5.32 -6.58
CA LEU A 88 19.12 4.40 -6.98
C LEU A 88 20.04 4.05 -5.82
N ALA A 89 20.41 5.03 -4.98
CA ALA A 89 21.19 4.81 -3.77
C ALA A 89 20.44 3.90 -2.78
N ALA A 90 19.17 4.17 -2.51
CA ALA A 90 18.34 3.35 -1.62
C ALA A 90 18.16 1.93 -2.15
N ARG A 91 17.90 1.78 -3.45
CA ARG A 91 17.83 0.47 -4.11
C ARG A 91 19.13 -0.32 -3.95
N TRP A 92 20.28 0.34 -4.14
CA TRP A 92 21.59 -0.28 -3.98
C TRP A 92 21.84 -0.72 -2.52
N VAL A 93 21.52 0.13 -1.54
CA VAL A 93 21.66 -0.20 -0.11
C VAL A 93 20.76 -1.36 0.28
N LEU A 94 19.46 -1.30 -0.05
CA LEU A 94 18.49 -2.36 0.26
C LEU A 94 18.84 -3.70 -0.43
N GLY A 95 19.39 -3.65 -1.63
CA GLY A 95 19.82 -4.86 -2.35
C GLY A 95 21.15 -5.46 -1.84
N ARG A 96 22.04 -4.64 -1.25
CA ARG A 96 23.37 -5.07 -0.79
C ARG A 96 23.38 -5.52 0.66
N PHE A 97 22.61 -4.88 1.52
CA PHE A 97 22.58 -5.13 2.97
C PHE A 97 21.29 -5.83 3.35
N ARG A 98 21.39 -6.88 4.17
CA ARG A 98 20.24 -7.53 4.79
C ARG A 98 19.99 -6.86 6.14
N PHE A 99 18.93 -6.10 6.23
CA PHE A 99 18.53 -5.49 7.48
C PHE A 99 17.76 -6.47 8.37
N SER A 100 17.79 -6.24 9.68
CA SER A 100 16.90 -6.94 10.62
C SER A 100 15.45 -6.52 10.39
N ALA A 101 14.51 -7.38 10.81
CA ALA A 101 13.08 -7.12 10.63
C ALA A 101 12.67 -5.73 11.17
N GLY A 102 12.06 -4.93 10.34
CA GLY A 102 11.57 -3.58 10.65
C GLY A 102 12.57 -2.44 10.42
N PHE A 103 13.87 -2.70 10.33
CA PHE A 103 14.85 -1.65 10.06
C PHE A 103 14.79 -1.14 8.61
N ASP A 104 14.39 -1.99 7.68
CA ASP A 104 14.12 -1.65 6.28
C ASP A 104 13.02 -0.57 6.15
N ALA A 105 11.96 -0.64 6.97
CA ALA A 105 10.91 0.38 7.01
C ALA A 105 11.44 1.73 7.53
N VAL A 106 12.22 1.72 8.62
CA VAL A 106 12.84 2.94 9.17
C VAL A 106 13.78 3.57 8.16
N PHE A 107 14.60 2.75 7.47
CA PHE A 107 15.49 3.22 6.41
C PHE A 107 14.70 3.86 5.26
N ALA A 108 13.62 3.22 4.81
CA ALA A 108 12.80 3.75 3.73
C ALA A 108 12.11 5.08 4.12
N VAL A 109 11.67 5.25 5.38
CA VAL A 109 11.18 6.54 5.89
C VAL A 109 12.29 7.59 5.86
N ALA A 110 13.49 7.26 6.30
CA ALA A 110 14.63 8.19 6.26
C ALA A 110 14.95 8.63 4.81
N VAL A 111 14.93 7.68 3.86
CA VAL A 111 15.08 7.99 2.43
C VAL A 111 13.99 8.91 1.94
N ALA A 112 12.72 8.67 2.29
CA ALA A 112 11.60 9.51 1.91
C ALA A 112 11.76 10.94 2.43
N LEU A 113 12.14 11.11 3.71
CA LEU A 113 12.40 12.41 4.31
C LEU A 113 13.58 13.14 3.63
N LEU A 114 14.66 12.44 3.37
CA LEU A 114 15.81 13.02 2.64
C LEU A 114 15.43 13.41 1.22
N SER A 115 14.62 12.58 0.54
CA SER A 115 14.12 12.86 -0.81
C SER A 115 13.24 14.10 -0.85
N TYR A 116 12.56 14.43 0.25
CA TYR A 116 11.79 15.66 0.36
C TYR A 116 12.69 16.86 0.68
N VAL A 117 13.50 16.77 1.72
CA VAL A 117 14.23 17.92 2.30
C VAL A 117 15.36 18.41 1.41
N LEU A 118 16.16 17.50 0.81
CA LEU A 118 17.34 17.91 0.05
C LEU A 118 17.03 18.78 -1.17
N PRO A 119 16.07 18.45 -2.04
CA PRO A 119 15.72 19.34 -3.13
C PRO A 119 15.09 20.65 -2.65
N GLU A 120 14.25 20.64 -1.58
CA GLU A 120 13.66 21.85 -1.00
C GLU A 120 14.72 22.86 -0.55
N MET A 121 15.81 22.41 0.05
CA MET A 121 16.93 23.28 0.48
C MET A 121 17.60 24.00 -0.68
N LEU A 122 17.48 23.47 -1.91
CA LEU A 122 18.06 24.04 -3.13
C LEU A 122 17.00 24.74 -4.02
N GLY A 123 15.77 24.91 -3.52
CA GLY A 123 14.66 25.49 -4.26
C GLY A 123 14.04 24.54 -5.30
N GLY A 124 14.32 23.23 -5.16
CA GLY A 124 13.70 22.17 -5.94
C GLY A 124 12.33 21.76 -5.40
N ASN A 125 11.70 20.77 -6.04
CA ASN A 125 10.40 20.25 -5.64
C ASN A 125 10.56 18.91 -4.88
N GLY A 126 10.38 18.96 -3.55
CA GLY A 126 10.47 17.78 -2.68
C GLY A 126 9.38 16.74 -2.94
N TYR A 127 8.17 17.16 -3.26
CA TYR A 127 7.07 16.25 -3.61
C TYR A 127 7.39 15.43 -4.86
N LEU A 128 7.93 16.08 -5.90
CA LEU A 128 8.37 15.40 -7.13
C LEU A 128 9.49 14.40 -6.86
N SER A 129 10.44 14.78 -6.02
CA SER A 129 11.56 13.91 -5.65
C SER A 129 11.10 12.66 -4.89
N VAL A 130 10.24 12.82 -3.87
CA VAL A 130 9.69 11.68 -3.12
C VAL A 130 8.84 10.79 -4.02
N TYR A 131 8.00 11.37 -4.88
CA TYR A 131 7.17 10.61 -5.81
C TYR A 131 8.02 9.74 -6.75
N LEU A 132 9.07 10.32 -7.36
CA LEU A 132 9.98 9.56 -8.22
C LEU A 132 10.77 8.50 -7.45
N THR A 133 11.21 8.82 -6.22
CA THR A 133 11.87 7.85 -5.34
C THR A 133 10.95 6.66 -5.06
N GLY A 134 9.70 6.92 -4.68
CA GLY A 134 8.69 5.89 -4.42
C GLY A 134 8.40 5.05 -5.67
N MET A 135 8.23 5.70 -6.83
CA MET A 135 7.97 5.02 -8.11
C MET A 135 9.13 4.09 -8.50
N ILE A 136 10.37 4.55 -8.40
CA ILE A 136 11.55 3.75 -8.76
C ILE A 136 11.73 2.57 -7.79
N LEU A 137 11.62 2.80 -6.47
CA LEU A 137 11.70 1.74 -5.47
C LEU A 137 10.55 0.75 -5.60
N GLY A 138 9.32 1.25 -5.80
CA GLY A 138 8.13 0.45 -6.01
C GLY A 138 8.21 -0.47 -7.24
N ASN A 139 8.91 -0.08 -8.30
CA ASN A 139 9.16 -0.91 -9.48
C ASN A 139 10.48 -1.71 -9.41
N SER A 140 11.23 -1.60 -8.32
CA SER A 140 12.49 -2.31 -8.14
C SER A 140 12.29 -3.64 -7.41
N ARG A 141 13.20 -4.61 -7.68
CA ARG A 141 13.26 -5.85 -6.91
C ARG A 141 14.08 -5.59 -5.64
N ILE A 142 13.41 -5.30 -4.55
CA ILE A 142 14.01 -5.08 -3.22
C ILE A 142 13.53 -6.18 -2.26
N PRO A 143 14.37 -6.60 -1.29
CA PRO A 143 13.96 -7.54 -0.25
C PRO A 143 12.80 -6.98 0.57
N ASN A 144 11.94 -7.87 1.08
CA ASN A 144 10.80 -7.52 1.95
C ASN A 144 9.89 -6.39 1.43
N LYS A 145 9.71 -6.31 0.11
CA LYS A 145 8.90 -5.28 -0.53
C LYS A 145 7.46 -5.25 0.00
N SER A 146 6.85 -6.42 0.17
CA SER A 146 5.49 -6.55 0.71
C SER A 146 5.38 -5.94 2.11
N GLY A 147 6.33 -6.24 3.01
CA GLY A 147 6.38 -5.63 4.34
C GLY A 147 6.49 -4.10 4.30
N LEU A 148 7.29 -3.56 3.37
CA LEU A 148 7.40 -2.11 3.17
C LEU A 148 6.09 -1.50 2.67
N VAL A 149 5.42 -2.14 1.70
CA VAL A 149 4.13 -1.68 1.18
C VAL A 149 3.09 -1.63 2.30
N HIS A 150 2.91 -2.70 3.07
CA HIS A 150 1.97 -2.74 4.19
C HIS A 150 2.28 -1.69 5.26
N PHE A 151 3.57 -1.47 5.55
CA PHE A 151 3.98 -0.42 6.49
C PHE A 151 3.58 0.96 5.99
N PHE A 152 3.89 1.30 4.73
CA PHE A 152 3.55 2.61 4.17
C PHE A 152 2.05 2.80 3.99
N ASP A 153 1.28 1.77 3.66
CA ASP A 153 -0.19 1.83 3.62
C ASP A 153 -0.78 2.20 4.99
N ALA A 154 -0.31 1.51 6.04
CA ALA A 154 -0.74 1.80 7.41
C ALA A 154 -0.30 3.20 7.87
N ALA A 155 0.94 3.60 7.58
CA ALA A 155 1.47 4.91 7.92
C ALA A 155 0.72 6.03 7.20
N THR A 156 0.41 5.86 5.91
CA THR A 156 -0.36 6.81 5.12
C THR A 156 -1.78 6.96 5.67
N ALA A 157 -2.46 5.87 5.99
CA ALA A 157 -3.79 5.91 6.58
C ALA A 157 -3.79 6.65 7.93
N LEU A 158 -2.80 6.36 8.79
CA LEU A 158 -2.64 7.06 10.07
C LEU A 158 -2.40 8.56 9.88
N MET A 159 -1.46 8.92 9.01
CA MET A 159 -1.14 10.33 8.73
C MET A 159 -2.33 11.07 8.13
N GLN A 160 -3.10 10.43 7.26
CA GLN A 160 -4.30 11.00 6.69
C GLN A 160 -5.36 11.29 7.77
N MET A 161 -5.58 10.36 8.71
CA MET A 161 -6.49 10.57 9.84
C MET A 161 -6.04 11.74 10.72
N VAL A 162 -4.74 11.81 11.06
CA VAL A 162 -4.16 12.91 11.85
C VAL A 162 -4.31 14.24 11.13
N LEU A 163 -4.02 14.29 9.83
CA LEU A 163 -4.18 15.49 9.01
C LEU A 163 -5.63 15.97 9.00
N PHE A 164 -6.59 15.12 8.68
CA PHE A 164 -8.01 15.53 8.67
C PHE A 164 -8.50 15.97 10.05
N PHE A 165 -8.03 15.34 11.12
CA PHE A 165 -8.33 15.75 12.49
C PHE A 165 -7.80 17.16 12.78
N LEU A 166 -6.52 17.41 12.51
CA LEU A 166 -5.90 18.73 12.73
C LEU A 166 -6.55 19.82 11.86
N LEU A 167 -6.88 19.48 10.61
CA LEU A 167 -7.55 20.40 9.69
C LEU A 167 -8.97 20.74 10.17
N GLY A 168 -9.67 19.76 10.75
CA GLY A 168 -10.98 20.01 11.38
C GLY A 168 -10.90 20.95 12.58
N LEU A 169 -9.83 20.86 13.38
CA LEU A 169 -9.57 21.78 14.50
C LEU A 169 -9.22 23.20 14.02
N LEU A 170 -8.59 23.32 12.87
CA LEU A 170 -8.19 24.62 12.30
C LEU A 170 -9.36 25.35 11.61
N ALA A 171 -10.41 24.63 11.23
CA ALA A 171 -11.56 25.22 10.57
C ALA A 171 -12.49 25.91 11.57
N PHE A 172 -12.93 27.13 11.23
CA PHE A 172 -13.91 27.88 11.99
C PHE A 172 -15.32 27.66 11.41
N PRO A 173 -16.18 26.82 12.03
CA PRO A 173 -17.51 26.50 11.51
C PRO A 173 -18.42 27.73 11.32
N SER A 174 -18.22 28.78 12.13
CA SER A 174 -18.96 30.02 12.02
C SER A 174 -18.76 30.79 10.71
N GLN A 175 -17.64 30.59 10.05
CA GLN A 175 -17.34 31.22 8.75
C GLN A 175 -17.87 30.41 7.55
N LEU A 176 -18.12 29.12 7.73
CA LEU A 176 -18.57 28.23 6.65
C LEU A 176 -19.85 28.71 5.98
N PRO A 177 -20.92 29.12 6.67
CA PRO A 177 -22.16 29.61 6.00
C PRO A 177 -21.94 30.82 5.10
N ARG A 178 -20.97 31.68 5.42
CA ARG A 178 -20.66 32.89 4.65
C ARG A 178 -19.87 32.55 3.37
N ILE A 179 -19.01 31.53 3.43
CA ILE A 179 -18.12 31.11 2.35
C ILE A 179 -18.77 30.03 1.49
N ALA A 180 -19.68 29.24 2.07
CA ALA A 180 -20.30 28.07 1.44
C ALA A 180 -20.89 28.33 0.04
N PRO A 181 -21.63 29.42 -0.25
CA PRO A 181 -22.18 29.60 -1.58
C PRO A 181 -21.12 29.75 -2.67
N ARG A 182 -20.03 30.48 -2.38
CA ARG A 182 -18.92 30.69 -3.33
C ARG A 182 -18.13 29.37 -3.52
N ALA A 183 -17.79 28.72 -2.42
CA ALA A 183 -17.05 27.46 -2.44
C ALA A 183 -17.87 26.35 -3.15
N LEU A 184 -19.18 26.30 -2.93
CA LEU A 184 -20.09 25.38 -3.60
C LEU A 184 -20.11 25.60 -5.12
N LEU A 185 -20.22 26.85 -5.57
CA LEU A 185 -20.16 27.17 -7.01
C LEU A 185 -18.84 26.74 -7.64
N ILE A 186 -17.71 26.98 -6.97
CA ILE A 186 -16.41 26.53 -7.44
C ILE A 186 -16.36 25.00 -7.48
N ALA A 187 -16.83 24.32 -6.44
CA ALA A 187 -16.85 22.86 -6.38
C ALA A 187 -17.71 22.23 -7.49
N LEU A 188 -18.88 22.79 -7.75
CA LEU A 188 -19.76 22.35 -8.84
C LEU A 188 -19.12 22.60 -10.21
N PHE A 189 -18.55 23.77 -10.42
CA PHE A 189 -17.84 24.09 -11.66
C PHE A 189 -16.66 23.12 -11.89
N LEU A 190 -15.86 22.85 -10.87
CA LEU A 190 -14.77 21.89 -10.94
C LEU A 190 -15.25 20.49 -11.31
N THR A 191 -16.30 20.02 -10.64
CA THR A 191 -16.81 18.64 -10.79
C THR A 191 -17.49 18.43 -12.15
N PHE A 192 -18.29 19.39 -12.60
CA PHE A 192 -19.15 19.21 -13.79
C PHE A 192 -18.63 19.85 -15.06
N VAL A 193 -17.68 20.78 -14.96
CA VAL A 193 -17.15 21.51 -16.14
C VAL A 193 -15.65 21.31 -16.27
N ALA A 194 -14.86 21.77 -15.33
CA ALA A 194 -13.40 21.81 -15.48
C ALA A 194 -12.79 20.41 -15.56
N ARG A 195 -13.19 19.53 -14.64
CA ARG A 195 -12.68 18.15 -14.58
C ARG A 195 -13.08 17.31 -15.80
N PRO A 196 -14.37 17.24 -16.22
CA PRO A 196 -14.75 16.55 -17.44
C PRO A 196 -14.07 17.10 -18.71
N ALA A 197 -13.92 18.42 -18.81
CA ALA A 197 -13.21 19.02 -19.93
C ALA A 197 -11.73 18.60 -19.98
N ALA A 198 -11.02 18.62 -18.85
CA ALA A 198 -9.64 18.19 -18.77
C ALA A 198 -9.48 16.68 -19.07
N VAL A 199 -10.33 15.84 -18.50
CA VAL A 199 -10.33 14.39 -18.74
C VAL A 199 -10.64 14.08 -20.20
N ALA A 200 -11.63 14.73 -20.80
CA ALA A 200 -11.97 14.56 -22.21
C ALA A 200 -10.81 14.99 -23.12
N LEU A 201 -10.17 16.14 -22.83
CA LEU A 201 -9.03 16.63 -23.60
C LEU A 201 -7.86 15.65 -23.58
N LEU A 202 -7.58 15.04 -22.42
CA LEU A 202 -6.44 14.16 -22.22
C LEU A 202 -6.71 12.71 -22.66
N LEU A 203 -7.88 12.15 -22.34
CA LEU A 203 -8.16 10.72 -22.58
C LEU A 203 -8.78 10.42 -23.95
N THR A 204 -9.45 11.38 -24.60
CA THR A 204 -10.06 11.16 -25.91
C THR A 204 -9.02 10.81 -27.00
N PRO A 205 -7.81 11.44 -27.06
CA PRO A 205 -6.79 11.04 -28.02
C PRO A 205 -6.34 9.58 -27.88
N PHE A 206 -6.41 9.02 -26.65
CA PHE A 206 -6.09 7.61 -26.37
C PHE A 206 -7.26 6.67 -26.57
N ARG A 207 -8.38 7.14 -27.12
CA ARG A 207 -9.60 6.37 -27.38
C ARG A 207 -10.19 5.70 -26.12
N ALA A 208 -10.01 6.32 -24.97
CA ALA A 208 -10.61 5.82 -23.73
C ALA A 208 -12.15 5.83 -23.86
N PRO A 209 -12.84 4.76 -23.39
CA PRO A 209 -14.30 4.71 -23.44
C PRO A 209 -14.95 5.88 -22.68
N LEU A 210 -16.04 6.42 -23.16
CA LEU A 210 -16.74 7.54 -22.50
C LEU A 210 -17.11 7.22 -21.05
N ARG A 211 -17.49 5.97 -20.77
CA ARG A 211 -17.80 5.50 -19.40
C ARG A 211 -16.60 5.63 -18.47
N GLN A 212 -15.39 5.31 -18.95
CA GLN A 212 -14.15 5.49 -18.21
C GLN A 212 -13.87 6.98 -17.99
N GLN A 213 -13.98 7.82 -19.01
CA GLN A 213 -13.78 9.26 -18.89
C GLN A 213 -14.74 9.89 -17.87
N LEU A 214 -16.02 9.49 -17.87
CA LEU A 214 -17.00 9.96 -16.90
C LEU A 214 -16.67 9.50 -15.47
N LEU A 215 -16.21 8.25 -15.30
CA LEU A 215 -15.81 7.76 -13.99
C LEU A 215 -14.55 8.48 -13.48
N VAL A 216 -13.52 8.65 -14.31
CA VAL A 216 -12.31 9.41 -13.96
C VAL A 216 -12.63 10.86 -13.62
N SER A 217 -13.57 11.48 -14.36
CA SER A 217 -14.05 12.82 -14.06
C SER A 217 -14.70 12.91 -12.68
N TRP A 218 -15.53 11.94 -12.32
CA TRP A 218 -16.17 11.88 -11.01
C TRP A 218 -15.20 11.56 -9.89
N SER A 219 -14.21 10.68 -10.14
CA SER A 219 -13.24 10.20 -9.14
C SER A 219 -12.18 11.23 -8.75
N GLY A 220 -12.21 12.44 -9.29
CA GLY A 220 -11.30 13.51 -8.93
C GLY A 220 -11.57 14.09 -7.56
N LEU A 221 -11.55 13.25 -6.50
CA LEU A 221 -11.72 13.69 -5.11
C LEU A 221 -10.59 14.65 -4.73
N ARG A 222 -10.92 15.66 -3.94
CA ARG A 222 -9.93 16.59 -3.36
C ARG A 222 -9.61 16.10 -1.95
N GLY A 223 -8.33 16.13 -1.61
CA GLY A 223 -7.85 15.54 -0.37
C GLY A 223 -7.09 16.49 0.54
N ALA A 224 -6.40 15.89 1.52
CA ALA A 224 -5.63 16.62 2.51
C ALA A 224 -4.52 17.48 1.90
N ALA A 225 -3.88 17.05 0.80
CA ALA A 225 -2.81 17.80 0.14
C ALA A 225 -3.28 19.20 -0.29
N SER A 226 -4.48 19.31 -0.90
CA SER A 226 -5.05 20.62 -1.26
C SER A 226 -5.19 21.56 -0.05
N ILE A 227 -5.57 21.03 1.12
CA ILE A 227 -5.72 21.85 2.31
C ILE A 227 -4.36 22.25 2.89
N VAL A 228 -3.38 21.34 2.86
CA VAL A 228 -2.00 21.67 3.27
C VAL A 228 -1.42 22.77 2.39
N PHE A 229 -1.63 22.72 1.08
CA PHE A 229 -1.20 23.78 0.17
C PHE A 229 -1.95 25.11 0.42
N ALA A 230 -3.24 25.04 0.82
CA ALA A 230 -3.99 26.23 1.24
C ALA A 230 -3.41 26.84 2.52
N ILE A 231 -3.02 26.03 3.52
CA ILE A 231 -2.36 26.52 4.74
C ILE A 231 -1.02 27.17 4.37
N MET A 232 -0.21 26.50 3.54
CA MET A 232 1.05 27.06 3.07
C MET A 232 0.84 28.43 2.40
N ALA A 233 -0.21 28.55 1.59
CA ALA A 233 -0.58 29.82 0.96
C ALA A 233 -0.93 30.91 1.98
N THR A 234 -1.70 30.58 3.01
CA THR A 234 -2.09 31.57 4.05
C THR A 234 -0.93 31.98 4.95
N MET A 235 0.09 31.14 5.10
CA MET A 235 1.31 31.46 5.85
C MET A 235 2.30 32.32 5.06
N HIS A 236 2.11 32.43 3.73
CA HIS A 236 2.97 33.21 2.88
C HIS A 236 2.68 34.71 3.04
N PRO A 237 3.71 35.61 3.00
CA PRO A 237 3.53 37.05 3.17
C PRO A 237 2.78 37.75 2.03
N ALA A 238 2.35 37.04 1.01
CA ALA A 238 1.50 37.59 -0.04
C ALA A 238 0.14 38.04 0.50
N VAL A 239 -0.28 39.24 0.15
CA VAL A 239 -1.57 39.78 0.58
C VAL A 239 -2.72 39.10 -0.15
N MET A 240 -3.64 38.48 0.60
CA MET A 240 -4.84 37.82 0.08
C MET A 240 -6.09 38.59 0.54
N GLN A 241 -7.04 38.76 -0.38
CA GLN A 241 -8.34 39.42 -0.07
C GLN A 241 -9.39 38.38 0.35
N ASN A 242 -9.25 37.14 -0.09
CA ASN A 242 -10.19 36.06 0.19
C ASN A 242 -9.57 35.03 1.14
N ASP A 243 -10.44 34.39 1.92
CA ASP A 243 -10.07 33.30 2.82
C ASP A 243 -9.88 32.00 2.04
N VAL A 244 -8.68 31.84 1.47
CA VAL A 244 -8.30 30.68 0.63
C VAL A 244 -8.42 29.39 1.39
N PHE A 245 -8.03 29.37 2.68
CA PHE A 245 -8.08 28.15 3.50
C PHE A 245 -9.51 27.60 3.64
N HIS A 246 -10.45 28.44 4.08
CA HIS A 246 -11.83 27.97 4.28
C HIS A 246 -12.54 27.66 2.95
N ILE A 247 -12.23 28.38 1.86
CA ILE A 247 -12.75 28.04 0.52
C ILE A 247 -12.30 26.64 0.11
N VAL A 248 -10.99 26.34 0.20
CA VAL A 248 -10.43 25.05 -0.15
C VAL A 248 -10.93 23.95 0.78
N PHE A 249 -10.96 24.22 2.10
CA PHE A 249 -11.50 23.28 3.09
C PHE A 249 -12.94 22.88 2.77
N PHE A 250 -13.80 23.84 2.43
CA PHE A 250 -15.19 23.56 2.07
C PHE A 250 -15.27 22.73 0.76
N ILE A 251 -14.45 23.04 -0.25
CA ILE A 251 -14.41 22.28 -1.51
C ILE A 251 -14.01 20.83 -1.24
N VAL A 252 -12.99 20.61 -0.41
CA VAL A 252 -12.55 19.27 -0.02
C VAL A 252 -13.64 18.53 0.76
N LEU A 253 -14.25 19.18 1.75
CA LEU A 253 -15.35 18.61 2.53
C LEU A 253 -16.51 18.17 1.62
N PHE A 254 -16.92 19.03 0.69
CA PHE A 254 -17.97 18.75 -0.28
C PHE A 254 -17.57 17.57 -1.19
N SER A 255 -16.33 17.55 -1.68
CA SER A 255 -15.82 16.50 -2.54
C SER A 255 -15.82 15.14 -1.83
N VAL A 256 -15.27 15.06 -0.61
CA VAL A 256 -15.23 13.81 0.15
C VAL A 256 -16.63 13.32 0.51
N LEU A 257 -17.50 14.21 1.02
CA LEU A 257 -18.85 13.84 1.44
C LEU A 257 -19.74 13.43 0.27
N LEU A 258 -19.76 14.18 -0.82
CA LEU A 258 -20.71 13.98 -1.91
C LEU A 258 -20.14 13.06 -2.99
N GLN A 259 -18.98 13.41 -3.56
CA GLN A 259 -18.37 12.62 -4.62
C GLN A 259 -17.91 11.26 -4.09
N GLY A 260 -17.22 11.22 -2.92
CA GLY A 260 -16.73 9.99 -2.30
C GLY A 260 -17.88 9.03 -1.98
N THR A 261 -18.94 9.50 -1.31
CA THR A 261 -20.10 8.67 -0.96
C THR A 261 -20.86 8.13 -2.19
N CYS A 262 -20.94 8.92 -3.26
CA CYS A 262 -21.61 8.53 -4.49
C CYS A 262 -20.76 7.68 -5.43
N LEU A 263 -19.45 7.64 -5.25
CA LEU A 263 -18.50 6.96 -6.15
C LEU A 263 -18.87 5.50 -6.47
N PRO A 264 -19.22 4.63 -5.50
CA PRO A 264 -19.60 3.25 -5.79
C PRO A 264 -20.86 3.15 -6.65
N ARG A 265 -21.85 4.02 -6.39
CA ARG A 265 -23.09 4.07 -7.17
C ARG A 265 -22.84 4.55 -8.60
N VAL A 266 -21.96 5.52 -8.78
CA VAL A 266 -21.58 6.04 -10.11
C VAL A 266 -20.82 4.97 -10.89
N ALA A 267 -19.85 4.29 -10.28
CA ALA A 267 -19.09 3.21 -10.90
C ALA A 267 -20.01 2.07 -11.36
N ALA A 268 -20.96 1.65 -10.51
CA ALA A 268 -21.94 0.62 -10.84
C ALA A 268 -22.88 1.06 -11.97
N ARG A 269 -23.42 2.29 -11.94
CA ARG A 269 -24.32 2.80 -13.01
C ARG A 269 -23.64 2.94 -14.35
N LEU A 270 -22.34 3.27 -14.37
CA LEU A 270 -21.56 3.33 -15.59
C LEU A 270 -21.13 1.94 -16.10
N GLY A 271 -21.39 0.88 -15.35
CA GLY A 271 -20.95 -0.49 -15.67
C GLY A 271 -19.44 -0.64 -15.67
N MET A 272 -18.76 0.16 -14.84
CA MET A 272 -17.29 0.20 -14.72
C MET A 272 -16.75 -0.70 -13.61
N THR A 273 -17.62 -1.43 -12.92
CA THR A 273 -17.25 -2.47 -11.95
C THR A 273 -16.91 -3.77 -12.66
N ASP A 274 -15.91 -4.48 -12.18
CA ASP A 274 -15.47 -5.78 -12.68
C ASP A 274 -15.69 -6.83 -11.58
N ASP A 275 -16.68 -7.70 -11.79
CA ASP A 275 -17.08 -8.73 -10.83
C ASP A 275 -16.23 -10.02 -10.96
N GLY A 276 -15.39 -10.12 -12.00
CA GLY A 276 -14.62 -11.32 -12.34
C GLY A 276 -13.14 -11.28 -11.95
N ALA A 277 -12.64 -10.16 -11.48
CA ALA A 277 -11.25 -10.03 -11.06
C ALA A 277 -11.13 -10.06 -9.53
N ASP A 278 -10.09 -10.72 -9.02
CA ASP A 278 -9.69 -10.62 -7.61
C ASP A 278 -9.64 -9.15 -7.15
N VAL A 279 -10.16 -8.91 -5.96
CA VAL A 279 -10.38 -7.57 -5.41
C VAL A 279 -9.15 -6.69 -5.58
N MET A 280 -9.30 -5.66 -6.39
CA MET A 280 -8.40 -4.53 -6.63
C MET A 280 -6.92 -4.77 -6.28
N LYS A 281 -6.18 -5.32 -7.25
CA LYS A 281 -4.74 -5.20 -7.25
C LYS A 281 -4.39 -3.82 -7.83
N THR A 282 -4.07 -2.87 -6.96
CA THR A 282 -3.42 -1.62 -7.35
C THR A 282 -1.98 -1.92 -7.78
N PHE A 283 -1.27 -0.97 -8.34
CA PHE A 283 0.14 -1.14 -8.75
C PHE A 283 1.01 -1.65 -7.57
N THR A 284 0.63 -1.33 -6.35
CA THR A 284 1.21 -1.80 -5.09
C THR A 284 0.83 -3.23 -4.75
N ASP A 285 -0.36 -3.71 -5.13
CA ASP A 285 -0.87 -5.03 -4.80
C ASP A 285 -0.42 -6.14 -5.79
N TYR A 286 0.23 -5.76 -6.91
CA TYR A 286 0.83 -6.72 -7.86
C TYR A 286 2.10 -7.40 -7.34
N VAL A 287 2.54 -7.07 -6.14
CA VAL A 287 3.68 -7.69 -5.48
C VAL A 287 3.15 -8.55 -4.35
N ASP A 288 3.10 -9.85 -4.59
CA ASP A 288 2.99 -10.92 -3.59
C ASP A 288 1.60 -11.31 -3.04
N GLU A 289 0.63 -11.59 -3.91
CA GLU A 289 -0.29 -12.65 -3.54
C GLU A 289 -0.45 -13.63 -4.69
N VAL A 290 0.58 -14.42 -4.91
CA VAL A 290 0.32 -15.78 -5.34
C VAL A 290 -0.24 -16.46 -4.08
N PRO A 291 -1.51 -16.90 -4.05
CA PRO A 291 -2.09 -17.56 -2.87
C PRO A 291 -1.50 -18.96 -2.69
N VAL A 292 -0.19 -19.04 -2.80
CA VAL A 292 0.58 -20.26 -2.80
C VAL A 292 1.64 -20.14 -1.71
N GLN A 293 1.50 -20.98 -0.69
CA GLN A 293 2.52 -21.17 0.33
C GLN A 293 3.43 -22.33 -0.08
N PHE A 294 4.72 -22.17 0.19
CA PHE A 294 5.69 -23.22 -0.02
C PHE A 294 5.97 -23.93 1.30
N ILE A 295 5.77 -25.26 1.27
CA ILE A 295 6.09 -26.15 2.38
C ILE A 295 7.39 -26.86 2.03
N ARG A 296 8.39 -26.75 2.89
CA ARG A 296 9.64 -27.48 2.77
C ARG A 296 9.54 -28.78 3.55
N PHE A 297 9.72 -29.92 2.88
CA PHE A 297 9.65 -31.22 3.47
C PHE A 297 10.92 -32.03 3.12
N SER A 298 11.66 -32.46 4.13
CA SER A 298 12.82 -33.35 3.93
C SER A 298 12.37 -34.79 3.99
N LEU A 299 12.75 -35.59 2.98
CA LEU A 299 12.33 -36.98 2.86
C LEU A 299 13.27 -37.89 3.68
N PRO A 300 12.82 -38.42 4.83
CA PRO A 300 13.66 -39.27 5.67
C PRO A 300 13.84 -40.68 5.07
N GLU A 301 14.84 -41.41 5.55
CA GLU A 301 15.00 -42.80 5.23
C GLU A 301 13.79 -43.60 5.73
N GLY A 302 13.26 -44.47 4.86
CA GLY A 302 12.06 -45.26 5.15
C GLY A 302 10.72 -44.56 4.88
N HIS A 303 10.70 -43.33 4.42
CA HIS A 303 9.45 -42.67 4.03
C HIS A 303 8.81 -43.41 2.82
N PRO A 304 7.46 -43.59 2.79
CA PRO A 304 6.78 -44.30 1.69
C PRO A 304 7.02 -43.71 0.32
N TRP A 305 7.38 -42.46 0.18
CA TRP A 305 7.66 -41.82 -1.08
C TRP A 305 9.09 -42.04 -1.57
N ALA A 306 10.00 -42.52 -0.73
CA ALA A 306 11.36 -42.80 -1.12
C ALA A 306 11.38 -44.00 -2.11
N GLY A 307 12.03 -43.82 -3.26
CA GLY A 307 12.08 -44.79 -4.35
C GLY A 307 10.90 -44.76 -5.33
N GLN A 308 9.85 -43.95 -5.04
CA GLN A 308 8.72 -43.79 -5.95
C GLN A 308 8.95 -42.69 -6.97
N ALA A 309 8.38 -42.83 -8.16
CA ALA A 309 8.31 -41.75 -9.14
C ALA A 309 7.26 -40.72 -8.72
N VAL A 310 7.50 -39.44 -9.01
CA VAL A 310 6.60 -38.34 -8.61
C VAL A 310 5.15 -38.58 -9.04
N ARG A 311 4.90 -39.16 -10.21
CA ARG A 311 3.56 -39.53 -10.68
C ARG A 311 2.82 -40.57 -9.82
N GLN A 312 3.56 -41.31 -8.97
CA GLN A 312 3.01 -42.36 -8.10
C GLN A 312 2.74 -41.86 -6.69
N VAL A 313 3.28 -40.69 -6.38
CA VAL A 313 3.13 -40.04 -5.08
C VAL A 313 1.77 -39.34 -4.99
N VAL A 314 0.99 -39.71 -3.99
CA VAL A 314 -0.27 -39.02 -3.70
C VAL A 314 0.06 -37.78 -2.89
N LEU A 315 -0.05 -36.59 -3.52
CA LEU A 315 0.09 -35.30 -2.85
C LEU A 315 -1.25 -34.88 -2.24
N PRO A 316 -1.23 -34.02 -1.21
CA PRO A 316 -2.45 -33.41 -0.68
C PRO A 316 -3.25 -32.70 -1.79
N PRO A 317 -4.60 -32.65 -1.71
CA PRO A 317 -5.40 -31.89 -2.66
C PRO A 317 -4.88 -30.45 -2.79
N GLU A 318 -4.96 -29.88 -3.99
CA GLU A 318 -4.53 -28.52 -4.32
C GLU A 318 -3.05 -28.22 -4.04
N SER A 319 -2.23 -29.26 -3.93
CA SER A 319 -0.77 -29.11 -3.81
C SER A 319 -0.02 -29.67 -5.00
N ILE A 320 1.13 -29.07 -5.31
CA ILE A 320 2.03 -29.53 -6.37
C ILE A 320 3.47 -29.56 -5.87
N LEU A 321 4.23 -30.54 -6.31
CA LEU A 321 5.68 -30.57 -6.07
C LEU A 321 6.38 -29.66 -7.06
N VAL A 322 6.97 -28.58 -6.58
CA VAL A 322 7.57 -27.52 -7.40
C VAL A 322 9.05 -27.76 -7.65
N LEU A 323 9.76 -28.29 -6.63
CA LEU A 323 11.20 -28.45 -6.70
C LEU A 323 11.67 -29.60 -5.80
N VAL A 324 12.65 -30.36 -6.26
CA VAL A 324 13.39 -31.35 -5.48
C VAL A 324 14.83 -30.89 -5.34
N LEU A 325 15.29 -30.74 -4.11
CA LEU A 325 16.68 -30.41 -3.78
C LEU A 325 17.38 -31.71 -3.36
N ARG A 326 18.37 -32.13 -4.13
CA ARG A 326 19.20 -33.31 -3.86
C ARG A 326 20.65 -32.86 -3.69
N GLY A 327 21.10 -32.67 -2.46
CA GLY A 327 22.36 -31.98 -2.17
C GLY A 327 22.33 -30.58 -2.77
N ASP A 328 23.31 -30.26 -3.64
CA ASP A 328 23.36 -28.94 -4.32
C ASP A 328 22.58 -28.89 -5.64
N ARG A 329 21.99 -30.00 -6.07
CA ARG A 329 21.23 -30.06 -7.32
C ARG A 329 19.78 -29.65 -7.13
N ARG A 330 19.31 -28.78 -8.02
CA ARG A 330 17.91 -28.34 -8.10
C ARG A 330 17.26 -29.07 -9.27
N ILE A 331 16.27 -29.89 -8.98
CA ILE A 331 15.56 -30.72 -9.96
C ILE A 331 14.14 -30.21 -10.04
N VAL A 332 13.72 -29.76 -11.22
CA VAL A 332 12.30 -29.48 -11.49
C VAL A 332 11.63 -30.82 -11.72
N PRO A 333 10.69 -31.24 -10.86
CA PRO A 333 10.11 -32.57 -10.95
C PRO A 333 9.16 -32.67 -12.14
N ASP A 334 9.40 -33.68 -12.98
CA ASP A 334 8.38 -34.22 -13.86
C ASP A 334 7.86 -35.55 -13.27
N GLY A 335 6.83 -36.11 -13.86
CA GLY A 335 6.23 -37.37 -13.37
C GLY A 335 7.17 -38.55 -13.32
N SER A 336 8.34 -38.50 -13.99
CA SER A 336 9.32 -39.61 -14.09
C SER A 336 10.42 -39.54 -13.02
N VAL A 337 10.60 -38.39 -12.38
CA VAL A 337 11.64 -38.20 -11.36
C VAL A 337 11.39 -39.10 -10.17
N GLN A 338 12.37 -39.97 -9.84
CA GLN A 338 12.33 -40.79 -8.65
C GLN A 338 12.82 -40.01 -7.43
N LEU A 339 12.03 -40.00 -6.37
CA LEU A 339 12.37 -39.41 -5.10
C LEU A 339 13.33 -40.29 -4.32
N GLN A 340 14.33 -39.72 -3.69
CA GLN A 340 15.34 -40.46 -2.92
C GLN A 340 15.31 -40.00 -1.44
N ALA A 341 15.65 -40.90 -0.55
CA ALA A 341 15.89 -40.52 0.84
C ALA A 341 16.96 -39.42 0.92
N GLY A 342 16.75 -38.43 1.75
CA GLY A 342 17.60 -37.25 1.85
C GLY A 342 17.24 -36.10 0.88
N ASP A 343 16.30 -36.31 -0.05
CA ASP A 343 15.78 -35.20 -0.86
C ASP A 343 15.02 -34.21 0.00
N THR A 344 15.16 -32.92 -0.31
CA THR A 344 14.28 -31.89 0.22
C THR A 344 13.27 -31.48 -0.85
N LEU A 345 12.01 -31.73 -0.57
CA LEU A 345 10.89 -31.44 -1.45
C LEU A 345 10.33 -30.04 -1.13
N ILE A 346 10.05 -29.27 -2.16
CA ILE A 346 9.33 -27.99 -2.05
C ILE A 346 7.94 -28.20 -2.65
N LEU A 347 6.96 -28.30 -1.78
CA LEU A 347 5.55 -28.38 -2.15
C LEU A 347 4.96 -26.97 -2.18
N SER A 348 4.08 -26.71 -3.12
CA SER A 348 3.24 -25.52 -3.10
C SER A 348 1.79 -25.94 -2.88
N GLY A 349 1.07 -25.20 -2.08
CA GLY A 349 -0.36 -25.37 -1.86
C GLY A 349 -1.03 -24.03 -1.71
N THR A 350 -2.36 -23.99 -1.83
CA THR A 350 -3.15 -22.78 -1.64
C THR A 350 -2.99 -22.29 -0.19
N ALA A 351 -2.65 -21.03 -0.01
CA ALA A 351 -2.60 -20.41 1.32
C ALA A 351 -4.03 -20.33 1.87
N ALA A 352 -4.32 -21.05 2.94
CA ALA A 352 -5.53 -20.81 3.69
C ALA A 352 -5.39 -19.44 4.39
N GLY A 353 -6.33 -18.52 4.12
CA GLY A 353 -6.49 -17.32 4.92
C GLY A 353 -6.78 -17.63 6.41
N ALA A 354 -7.22 -16.67 7.18
CA ALA A 354 -7.66 -16.92 8.56
C ALA A 354 -8.71 -18.03 8.57
N VAL A 355 -8.36 -19.20 9.15
CA VAL A 355 -9.27 -20.35 9.26
C VAL A 355 -10.08 -20.16 10.52
N GLU A 356 -11.42 -20.05 10.39
CA GLU A 356 -12.33 -20.02 11.54
C GLU A 356 -12.13 -21.30 12.39
N GLY A 357 -12.01 -21.11 13.70
CA GLY A 357 -11.81 -22.22 14.65
C GLY A 357 -10.35 -22.60 14.91
N VAL A 358 -9.38 -21.86 14.36
CA VAL A 358 -7.96 -21.99 14.70
C VAL A 358 -7.58 -20.84 15.63
N HIS A 359 -7.56 -21.11 16.94
CA HIS A 359 -7.13 -20.16 17.98
C HIS A 359 -5.85 -20.65 18.63
N LEU A 360 -4.72 -20.01 18.29
CA LEU A 360 -3.40 -20.40 18.75
C LEU A 360 -3.00 -19.60 19.97
N TYR A 361 -2.50 -20.29 21.02
CA TYR A 361 -1.86 -19.66 22.15
C TYR A 361 -0.57 -20.39 22.54
N GLU A 362 0.37 -19.66 23.14
CA GLU A 362 1.61 -20.24 23.64
C GLU A 362 1.46 -20.58 25.14
N LYS A 363 1.93 -21.76 25.55
CA LYS A 363 2.05 -22.19 26.93
C LYS A 363 3.46 -22.71 27.18
N THR A 364 4.15 -22.16 28.18
CA THR A 364 5.44 -22.70 28.65
C THR A 364 5.16 -23.79 29.70
N LEU A 365 5.90 -24.90 29.61
CA LEU A 365 5.82 -25.97 30.59
C LEU A 365 6.68 -25.67 31.80
N ASP A 366 6.01 -25.49 32.94
CA ASP A 366 6.62 -25.30 34.26
C ASP A 366 6.77 -26.63 34.99
N ALA A 367 7.56 -26.63 36.09
CA ALA A 367 7.82 -27.83 36.92
C ALA A 367 6.55 -28.46 37.52
N ASP A 368 5.49 -27.66 37.72
CA ASP A 368 4.23 -28.10 38.30
C ASP A 368 3.23 -28.61 37.23
N SER A 369 3.62 -28.65 35.94
CA SER A 369 2.73 -29.07 34.88
C SER A 369 2.50 -30.59 34.90
N SER A 370 1.24 -31.00 34.89
CA SER A 370 0.85 -32.41 34.77
C SER A 370 1.23 -33.05 33.40
N TRP A 371 1.70 -32.27 32.46
CA TRP A 371 2.12 -32.72 31.13
C TRP A 371 3.62 -33.02 31.04
N LEU A 372 4.38 -32.73 32.11
CA LEU A 372 5.81 -32.90 32.14
C LEU A 372 6.22 -34.37 32.06
N ASP A 373 7.24 -34.65 31.24
CA ASP A 373 7.84 -35.99 31.02
C ASP A 373 6.84 -37.07 30.56
N GLN A 374 5.74 -36.63 29.96
CA GLN A 374 4.76 -37.57 29.37
C GLN A 374 4.73 -37.44 27.85
N PRO A 375 4.54 -38.57 27.12
CA PRO A 375 4.30 -38.51 25.67
C PRO A 375 2.89 -37.92 25.42
N LEU A 376 2.76 -37.15 24.31
CA LEU A 376 1.52 -36.48 23.97
C LEU A 376 0.31 -37.41 23.84
N CYS A 377 0.50 -38.65 23.40
CA CYS A 377 -0.57 -39.64 23.29
C CYS A 377 -1.18 -40.04 24.64
N ARG A 378 -0.48 -39.81 25.77
CA ARG A 378 -0.99 -40.08 27.13
C ARG A 378 -1.60 -38.87 27.84
N ILE A 379 -1.43 -37.68 27.23
CA ILE A 379 -1.92 -36.43 27.80
C ILE A 379 -3.35 -36.20 27.31
N HIS A 380 -4.29 -36.09 28.25
CA HIS A 380 -5.65 -35.67 27.89
C HIS A 380 -5.69 -34.17 27.64
N THR A 381 -5.62 -33.77 26.40
CA THR A 381 -5.68 -32.36 25.98
C THR A 381 -7.12 -31.88 25.77
N GLY A 382 -8.13 -32.76 25.86
CA GLY A 382 -9.52 -32.46 25.47
C GLY A 382 -9.59 -32.14 23.98
N ASP A 383 -10.31 -31.06 23.60
CA ASP A 383 -10.43 -30.60 22.21
C ASP A 383 -9.21 -29.77 21.73
N ARG A 384 -8.14 -29.70 22.55
CA ARG A 384 -6.94 -28.92 22.24
C ARG A 384 -5.90 -29.78 21.54
N LEU A 385 -5.24 -29.17 20.54
CA LEU A 385 -4.17 -29.83 19.79
C LEU A 385 -2.86 -29.06 19.97
N VAL A 386 -1.80 -29.74 20.40
CA VAL A 386 -0.44 -29.21 20.39
C VAL A 386 0.09 -29.32 18.98
N ILE A 387 0.29 -28.19 18.31
CA ILE A 387 0.71 -28.16 16.90
C ILE A 387 2.21 -27.92 16.73
N LEU A 388 2.88 -27.39 17.77
CA LEU A 388 4.30 -27.07 17.72
C LEU A 388 4.90 -27.04 19.12
N VAL A 389 6.11 -27.56 19.25
CA VAL A 389 6.94 -27.50 20.48
C VAL A 389 8.24 -26.76 20.15
N ARG A 390 8.54 -25.71 20.91
CA ARG A 390 9.84 -25.02 20.85
C ARG A 390 10.70 -25.49 22.03
N ARG A 391 11.82 -26.15 21.73
CA ARG A 391 12.77 -26.68 22.71
C ARG A 391 14.17 -26.16 22.40
N GLY A 392 14.76 -25.38 23.30
CA GLY A 392 16.14 -24.89 23.15
C GLY A 392 16.42 -24.16 21.83
N GLY A 393 15.44 -23.41 21.30
CA GLY A 393 15.55 -22.68 20.02
C GLY A 393 15.23 -23.53 18.77
N GLN A 394 15.01 -24.83 18.90
CA GLN A 394 14.56 -25.71 17.83
C GLN A 394 13.04 -25.82 17.79
N ILE A 395 12.49 -25.93 16.60
CA ILE A 395 11.06 -26.13 16.34
C ILE A 395 10.82 -27.62 16.05
N LEU A 396 9.95 -28.25 16.82
CA LEU A 396 9.53 -29.63 16.67
C LEU A 396 8.04 -29.64 16.31
N ILE A 397 7.66 -30.34 15.27
CA ILE A 397 6.27 -30.71 15.00
C ILE A 397 6.03 -31.98 15.82
N PRO A 398 5.18 -31.93 16.86
CA PRO A 398 5.03 -33.07 17.76
C PRO A 398 4.19 -34.19 17.11
N ASP A 399 4.53 -35.41 17.42
CA ASP A 399 3.72 -36.61 17.20
C ASP A 399 3.22 -37.17 18.53
N GLY A 400 2.45 -38.29 18.50
CA GLY A 400 1.92 -38.91 19.70
C GLY A 400 2.99 -39.37 20.70
N ASP A 401 4.20 -39.71 20.22
CA ASP A 401 5.30 -40.24 21.03
C ASP A 401 6.23 -39.12 21.54
N THR A 402 5.98 -37.89 21.15
CA THR A 402 6.77 -36.74 21.59
C THR A 402 6.62 -36.49 23.06
N VAL A 403 7.69 -36.68 23.82
CA VAL A 403 7.74 -36.43 25.27
C VAL A 403 8.00 -34.95 25.53
N LEU A 404 7.14 -34.32 26.28
CA LEU A 404 7.23 -32.93 26.69
C LEU A 404 8.23 -32.77 27.86
N ARG A 405 9.07 -31.70 27.78
CA ARG A 405 10.12 -31.44 28.76
C ARG A 405 9.97 -30.06 29.42
N LEU A 406 10.57 -29.93 30.58
CA LEU A 406 10.61 -28.64 31.30
C LEU A 406 11.18 -27.53 30.40
N GLY A 407 10.50 -26.39 30.37
CA GLY A 407 10.90 -25.26 29.57
C GLY A 407 10.48 -25.30 28.08
N ASP A 408 9.79 -26.37 27.65
CA ASP A 408 9.18 -26.44 26.35
C ASP A 408 8.11 -25.33 26.22
N ARG A 409 8.13 -24.60 25.10
CA ARG A 409 7.04 -23.68 24.73
C ARG A 409 6.16 -24.39 23.72
N LEU A 410 4.93 -24.60 24.09
CA LEU A 410 3.93 -25.28 23.27
C LEU A 410 3.06 -24.26 22.56
N VAL A 411 2.85 -24.43 21.27
CA VAL A 411 1.78 -23.72 20.54
C VAL A 411 0.60 -24.67 20.45
N ILE A 412 -0.51 -24.26 21.02
CA ILE A 412 -1.72 -25.06 21.18
C ILE A 412 -2.87 -24.40 20.45
N ASN A 413 -3.61 -25.18 19.66
CA ASN A 413 -4.89 -24.75 19.11
C ASN A 413 -6.01 -25.10 20.08
N ASP A 414 -6.83 -24.11 20.47
CA ASP A 414 -8.03 -24.28 21.30
C ASP A 414 -9.26 -23.74 20.52
N PRO A 415 -10.01 -24.62 19.84
CA PRO A 415 -11.15 -24.19 19.02
C PRO A 415 -12.31 -23.58 19.82
N GLN A 416 -12.31 -23.73 21.15
CA GLN A 416 -13.36 -23.19 22.03
C GLN A 416 -12.98 -21.86 22.70
N SER A 417 -11.73 -21.39 22.52
CA SER A 417 -11.30 -20.10 23.06
C SER A 417 -12.05 -18.97 22.34
N LYS A 418 -12.97 -18.33 23.01
CA LYS A 418 -13.55 -17.04 22.55
C LYS A 418 -12.48 -15.96 22.72
N SER A 419 -12.03 -15.38 21.62
CA SER A 419 -11.19 -14.18 21.55
C SER A 419 -11.84 -12.99 22.23
#